data_bca26f017ecc2f7f150daa13dbba875e
#
_entry.id   bca26f017ecc2f7f150daa13dbba875e
#
_cell.length_a   1.000
_cell.length_b   1.000
_cell.length_c   1.000
_cell.angle_alpha   90.00
_cell.angle_beta   90.00
_cell.angle_gamma   90.00
#
_symmetry.space_group_name_H-M   'P 1'
#
loop_
_entity.id
_entity.type
_entity.pdbx_description
1 polymer ?
#
loop_
_entity_poly.entity_id
_entity_poly.type
_entity_poly.pdbx_seq_one_letter_code
_entity_poly.pdbx_strand_id
1 'polypeptide(L)'
;MDFDIIAPSPQIAEYVSHYWHFSTHTCHHNVQEVMPTDFFLPSGCVYIIFNRQHHTIYSQDDDNYFPRAFVFGQKTFPTAYRIFDEIDVMCVVLQTFAAGLLFKIPIIELFNRTVGINDIDDMEMKEMAQRVCYAPDIKASIFAFENFVERRLAVADFYHIPHLASAIRSIYMNPSIRMRDVSDIACLSERQLLRIFDSTIGLSPKQFERIAKLKRMFYILTNNREQSLVRMAIQAGYYDQAHMNHEFMKMTSFSPNTFLNNLDNHEQLYVEYLKTSINIGKRLILGEKEYKK
;
A
#
# COMPACT_ATOMS: atom_id res chain seq x y z
N MET A 1 22.54 -1.91 3.69
CA MET A 1 21.29 -1.88 2.90
C MET A 1 20.91 -0.44 2.70
N ASP A 2 20.80 -0.01 1.47
CA ASP A 2 20.38 1.34 1.13
C ASP A 2 18.88 1.35 0.87
N PHE A 3 18.23 2.39 1.37
CA PHE A 3 16.80 2.58 1.22
C PHE A 3 16.50 4.02 0.84
N ASP A 4 15.88 4.20 -0.32
CA ASP A 4 15.49 5.50 -0.83
C ASP A 4 13.98 5.59 -1.01
N ILE A 5 13.41 6.75 -0.65
CA ILE A 5 12.04 7.13 -1.00
C ILE A 5 12.12 8.19 -2.10
N ILE A 6 11.58 7.85 -3.27
CA ILE A 6 11.67 8.71 -4.45
C ILE A 6 10.26 9.21 -4.79
N ALA A 7 10.13 10.51 -4.98
CA ALA A 7 8.86 11.11 -5.41
C ALA A 7 8.60 10.84 -6.90
N PRO A 8 7.35 10.61 -7.30
CA PRO A 8 6.99 10.53 -8.72
C PRO A 8 7.06 11.90 -9.39
N SER A 9 7.08 11.91 -10.72
CA SER A 9 6.94 13.13 -11.49
C SER A 9 5.62 13.85 -11.16
N PRO A 10 5.56 15.19 -11.24
CA PRO A 10 4.35 15.97 -10.91
C PRO A 10 3.11 15.55 -11.70
N GLN A 11 3.29 15.05 -12.93
CA GLN A 11 2.23 14.64 -13.84
C GLN A 11 1.42 13.45 -13.33
N ILE A 12 2.07 12.54 -12.60
CA ILE A 12 1.45 11.31 -12.11
C ILE A 12 1.33 11.25 -10.56
N ALA A 13 1.69 12.30 -9.86
CA ALA A 13 1.70 12.33 -8.39
C ALA A 13 0.30 12.15 -7.74
N GLU A 14 -0.78 12.33 -8.50
CA GLU A 14 -2.14 12.02 -8.07
C GLU A 14 -2.44 10.51 -8.08
N TYR A 15 -1.65 9.71 -8.82
CA TYR A 15 -1.87 8.27 -9.04
C TYR A 15 -0.79 7.41 -8.39
N VAL A 16 0.45 7.89 -8.38
CA VAL A 16 1.59 7.24 -7.73
C VAL A 16 1.96 8.03 -6.49
N SER A 17 1.98 7.36 -5.34
CA SER A 17 2.32 8.03 -4.09
C SER A 17 3.83 8.31 -4.01
N HIS A 18 4.62 7.28 -4.20
CA HIS A 18 6.08 7.30 -4.18
C HIS A 18 6.63 5.96 -4.67
N TYR A 19 7.95 5.94 -4.87
CA TYR A 19 8.72 4.72 -5.09
C TYR A 19 9.57 4.44 -3.86
N TRP A 20 9.71 3.16 -3.51
CA TRP A 20 10.75 2.67 -2.64
C TRP A 20 11.80 1.97 -3.48
N HIS A 21 13.05 2.24 -3.19
CA HIS A 21 14.18 1.53 -3.76
C HIS A 21 15.01 0.94 -2.64
N PHE A 22 15.17 -0.37 -2.68
CA PHE A 22 15.97 -1.13 -1.74
C PHE A 22 17.13 -1.76 -2.50
N SER A 23 18.36 -1.53 -2.04
CA SER A 23 19.52 -2.18 -2.62
C SER A 23 20.55 -2.58 -1.58
N THR A 24 21.29 -3.64 -1.88
CA THR A 24 22.46 -4.07 -1.09
C THR A 24 23.67 -4.07 -1.99
N HIS A 25 24.75 -3.42 -1.54
CA HIS A 25 26.00 -3.32 -2.28
C HIS A 25 27.14 -4.18 -1.69
N THR A 26 26.87 -5.00 -0.68
CA THR A 26 27.90 -5.76 0.04
C THR A 26 27.71 -7.25 -0.17
N CYS A 27 28.68 -7.83 -0.89
CA CYS A 27 28.89 -9.29 -0.93
C CYS A 27 29.33 -9.79 0.44
N HIS A 28 28.43 -10.08 1.34
CA HIS A 28 28.76 -10.90 2.50
C HIS A 28 28.57 -12.36 2.14
N HIS A 29 29.66 -13.08 1.97
CA HIS A 29 29.70 -14.50 1.66
C HIS A 29 29.12 -15.44 2.75
N ASN A 30 28.34 -14.92 3.69
CA ASN A 30 27.63 -15.72 4.68
C ASN A 30 26.11 -15.51 4.55
N VAL A 31 25.51 -16.29 3.69
CA VAL A 31 24.07 -16.39 3.40
C VAL A 31 23.22 -16.81 4.63
N GLN A 32 23.73 -16.81 5.84
CA GLN A 32 23.03 -17.26 7.05
C GLN A 32 22.43 -16.14 7.92
N GLU A 33 22.70 -14.86 7.65
CA GLU A 33 21.97 -13.77 8.30
C GLU A 33 20.78 -13.36 7.43
N VAL A 34 19.77 -14.18 7.49
CA VAL A 34 18.43 -13.90 6.99
C VAL A 34 17.92 -12.63 7.69
N MET A 35 17.51 -11.63 6.94
CA MET A 35 16.72 -10.56 7.51
C MET A 35 15.56 -11.16 8.29
N PRO A 36 15.23 -10.65 9.49
CA PRO A 36 14.09 -11.15 10.23
C PRO A 36 12.84 -11.11 9.35
N THR A 37 11.93 -12.05 9.55
CA THR A 37 10.64 -12.05 8.87
C THR A 37 9.99 -10.69 8.96
N ASP A 38 9.73 -10.08 7.83
CA ASP A 38 9.05 -8.80 7.75
C ASP A 38 7.62 -8.98 7.22
N PHE A 39 6.79 -7.94 7.30
CA PHE A 39 5.38 -8.02 6.98
C PHE A 39 4.95 -6.87 6.09
N PHE A 40 4.28 -7.21 5.00
CA PHE A 40 3.42 -6.25 4.30
C PHE A 40 2.10 -6.13 5.06
N LEU A 41 1.83 -4.95 5.61
CA LEU A 41 0.60 -4.69 6.36
C LEU A 41 -0.51 -4.13 5.45
N PRO A 42 -1.79 -4.34 5.82
CA PRO A 42 -2.91 -3.70 5.15
C PRO A 42 -2.76 -2.18 5.12
N SER A 43 -2.74 -1.60 3.93
CA SER A 43 -2.48 -0.17 3.73
C SER A 43 -3.56 0.59 2.97
N GLY A 44 -4.48 -0.13 2.31
CA GLY A 44 -5.45 0.47 1.40
C GLY A 44 -4.81 0.95 0.09
N CYS A 45 -3.59 0.49 -0.22
CA CYS A 45 -2.87 0.75 -1.46
C CYS A 45 -2.55 -0.56 -2.17
N VAL A 46 -2.39 -0.50 -3.47
CA VAL A 46 -1.82 -1.58 -4.29
C VAL A 46 -0.34 -1.27 -4.49
N TYR A 47 0.49 -2.29 -4.36
CA TYR A 47 1.92 -2.18 -4.61
C TYR A 47 2.27 -2.95 -5.89
N ILE A 48 3.19 -2.41 -6.67
CA ILE A 48 3.82 -3.13 -7.79
C ILE A 48 5.30 -3.25 -7.45
N ILE A 49 5.77 -4.47 -7.39
CA ILE A 49 7.13 -4.77 -6.94
C ILE A 49 7.91 -5.37 -8.10
N PHE A 50 9.08 -4.81 -8.34
CA PHE A 50 10.01 -5.22 -9.38
C PHE A 50 11.34 -5.60 -8.74
N ASN A 51 11.69 -6.87 -8.84
CA ASN A 51 13.00 -7.35 -8.46
C ASN A 51 13.93 -7.21 -9.68
N ARG A 52 14.87 -6.28 -9.62
CA ARG A 52 15.72 -5.92 -10.74
C ARG A 52 16.89 -6.89 -10.94
N GLN A 53 17.25 -7.65 -9.90
CA GLN A 53 18.32 -8.68 -10.01
C GLN A 53 17.74 -10.08 -10.19
N HIS A 54 17.39 -10.76 -9.10
CA HIS A 54 16.96 -12.16 -9.08
C HIS A 54 15.70 -12.35 -8.24
N HIS A 55 15.23 -13.60 -8.10
CA HIS A 55 14.12 -13.96 -7.19
C HIS A 55 14.67 -14.05 -5.77
N THR A 56 14.63 -12.93 -5.03
CA THR A 56 15.22 -12.81 -3.70
C THR A 56 14.17 -12.64 -2.59
N ILE A 57 12.91 -12.40 -2.95
CA ILE A 57 11.83 -12.22 -1.98
C ILE A 57 11.02 -13.51 -1.91
N TYR A 58 10.94 -14.08 -0.72
CA TYR A 58 10.25 -15.34 -0.44
C TYR A 58 8.99 -15.09 0.37
N SER A 59 7.85 -15.63 -0.09
CA SER A 59 6.59 -15.63 0.64
C SER A 59 6.60 -16.76 1.64
N GLN A 60 6.39 -16.46 2.91
CA GLN A 60 6.22 -17.50 3.93
C GLN A 60 4.82 -18.11 3.88
N ASP A 61 3.84 -17.34 3.43
CA ASP A 61 2.45 -17.79 3.36
C ASP A 61 2.25 -18.81 2.23
N ASP A 62 2.95 -18.62 1.10
CA ASP A 62 2.83 -19.48 -0.11
C ASP A 62 3.96 -20.50 -0.23
N ASP A 63 4.93 -20.48 0.69
CA ASP A 63 6.13 -21.35 0.69
C ASP A 63 6.88 -21.32 -0.65
N ASN A 64 7.01 -20.14 -1.26
CA ASN A 64 7.59 -19.97 -2.60
C ASN A 64 8.22 -18.57 -2.78
N TYR A 65 9.11 -18.43 -3.77
CA TYR A 65 9.61 -17.14 -4.17
C TYR A 65 8.55 -16.34 -4.94
N PHE A 66 8.47 -15.05 -4.64
CA PHE A 66 7.66 -14.17 -5.47
C PHE A 66 8.21 -14.08 -6.89
N PRO A 67 7.36 -13.90 -7.89
CA PRO A 67 7.79 -13.62 -9.25
C PRO A 67 8.69 -12.38 -9.33
N ARG A 68 9.50 -12.27 -10.39
CA ARG A 68 10.40 -11.13 -10.60
C ARG A 68 9.67 -9.78 -10.60
N ALA A 69 8.47 -9.74 -11.18
CA ALA A 69 7.58 -8.59 -11.11
C ALA A 69 6.18 -9.06 -10.71
N PHE A 70 5.62 -8.44 -9.68
CA PHE A 70 4.32 -8.84 -9.15
C PHE A 70 3.53 -7.66 -8.60
N VAL A 71 2.23 -7.84 -8.58
CA VAL A 71 1.28 -6.94 -7.94
C VAL A 71 0.90 -7.52 -6.59
N PHE A 72 1.11 -6.73 -5.56
CA PHE A 72 0.61 -6.99 -4.23
C PHE A 72 -0.72 -6.26 -4.09
N GLY A 73 -1.80 -7.02 -4.21
CA GLY A 73 -3.16 -6.48 -4.15
C GLY A 73 -3.57 -6.01 -2.76
N GLN A 74 -4.80 -5.56 -2.64
CA GLN A 74 -5.34 -5.12 -1.36
C GLN A 74 -5.40 -6.29 -0.37
N LYS A 75 -4.76 -6.13 0.78
CA LYS A 75 -4.75 -7.14 1.86
C LYS A 75 -5.57 -6.69 3.06
N THR A 76 -6.14 -7.65 3.78
CA THR A 76 -6.87 -7.46 5.05
C THR A 76 -6.19 -8.15 6.22
N PHE A 77 -5.05 -8.79 5.96
CA PHE A 77 -4.17 -9.44 6.94
C PHE A 77 -2.70 -9.20 6.54
N PRO A 78 -1.75 -9.32 7.46
CA PRO A 78 -0.34 -9.17 7.14
C PRO A 78 0.13 -10.33 6.26
N THR A 79 1.08 -10.07 5.36
CA THR A 79 1.75 -11.09 4.56
C THR A 79 3.21 -11.13 4.96
N ALA A 80 3.66 -12.28 5.46
CA ALA A 80 5.04 -12.48 5.89
C ALA A 80 5.96 -12.76 4.69
N TYR A 81 7.12 -12.10 4.66
CA TYR A 81 8.14 -12.35 3.65
C TYR A 81 9.54 -12.37 4.23
N ARG A 82 10.46 -12.95 3.50
CA ARG A 82 11.90 -12.92 3.76
C ARG A 82 12.64 -12.49 2.52
N ILE A 83 13.76 -11.85 2.72
CA ILE A 83 14.68 -11.46 1.65
C ILE A 83 15.92 -12.31 1.77
N PHE A 84 16.32 -12.93 0.67
CA PHE A 84 17.53 -13.71 0.53
C PHE A 84 18.45 -13.05 -0.49
N ASP A 85 19.74 -13.08 -0.23
CA ASP A 85 20.80 -12.55 -1.10
C ASP A 85 20.79 -11.02 -1.29
N GLU A 86 21.60 -10.59 -2.26
CA GLU A 86 21.63 -9.18 -2.67
C GLU A 86 20.32 -8.79 -3.32
N ILE A 87 19.85 -7.61 -2.98
CA ILE A 87 18.61 -7.07 -3.52
C ILE A 87 18.84 -5.79 -4.32
N ASP A 88 18.07 -5.64 -5.38
CA ASP A 88 17.80 -4.40 -6.08
C ASP A 88 16.30 -4.42 -6.42
N VAL A 89 15.50 -3.84 -5.54
CA VAL A 89 14.04 -3.90 -5.60
C VAL A 89 13.46 -2.51 -5.71
N MET A 90 12.66 -2.28 -6.73
CA MET A 90 11.81 -1.10 -6.87
C MET A 90 10.38 -1.48 -6.49
N CYS A 91 9.82 -0.79 -5.51
CA CYS A 91 8.41 -0.90 -5.15
C CYS A 91 7.67 0.38 -5.50
N VAL A 92 6.62 0.27 -6.28
CA VAL A 92 5.71 1.38 -6.61
C VAL A 92 4.53 1.33 -5.67
N VAL A 93 4.27 2.40 -4.96
CA VAL A 93 3.10 2.56 -4.10
C VAL A 93 2.05 3.39 -4.83
N LEU A 94 0.96 2.75 -5.25
CA LEU A 94 -0.13 3.43 -5.93
C LEU A 94 -1.04 4.15 -4.93
N GLN A 95 -1.64 5.26 -5.37
CA GLN A 95 -2.76 5.86 -4.64
C GLN A 95 -3.95 4.90 -4.62
N THR A 96 -4.80 4.98 -3.61
CA THR A 96 -5.88 4.03 -3.32
C THR A 96 -6.75 3.66 -4.53
N PHE A 97 -7.05 4.60 -5.42
CA PHE A 97 -7.92 4.39 -6.60
C PHE A 97 -7.13 4.18 -7.90
N ALA A 98 -5.81 4.37 -7.89
CA ALA A 98 -5.04 4.41 -9.13
C ALA A 98 -4.97 3.06 -9.84
N ALA A 99 -4.94 1.97 -9.09
CA ALA A 99 -4.92 0.62 -9.68
C ALA A 99 -6.10 0.39 -10.63
N GLY A 100 -7.30 0.88 -10.27
CA GLY A 100 -8.49 0.77 -11.10
C GLY A 100 -8.45 1.58 -12.42
N LEU A 101 -7.56 2.59 -12.51
CA LEU A 101 -7.32 3.34 -13.73
C LEU A 101 -6.20 2.73 -14.59
N LEU A 102 -5.25 2.05 -13.96
CA LEU A 102 -4.04 1.55 -14.61
C LEU A 102 -4.19 0.10 -15.10
N PHE A 103 -4.99 -0.72 -14.43
CA PHE A 103 -5.11 -2.13 -14.73
C PHE A 103 -6.38 -2.41 -15.55
N LYS A 104 -6.31 -3.36 -16.48
CA LYS A 104 -7.42 -3.78 -17.33
C LYS A 104 -8.31 -4.85 -16.70
N ILE A 105 -8.14 -5.10 -15.40
CA ILE A 105 -8.92 -6.07 -14.62
C ILE A 105 -9.61 -5.37 -13.47
N PRO A 106 -10.78 -5.86 -13.02
CA PRO A 106 -11.38 -5.42 -11.77
C PRO A 106 -10.43 -5.67 -10.59
N ILE A 107 -10.17 -4.65 -9.77
CA ILE A 107 -9.16 -4.76 -8.71
C ILE A 107 -9.54 -5.75 -7.61
N ILE A 108 -10.82 -6.09 -7.47
CA ILE A 108 -11.29 -7.14 -6.58
C ILE A 108 -10.65 -8.52 -6.90
N GLU A 109 -10.24 -8.77 -8.14
CA GLU A 109 -9.54 -10.01 -8.51
C GLU A 109 -8.15 -10.14 -7.86
N LEU A 110 -7.59 -9.02 -7.40
CA LEU A 110 -6.33 -8.96 -6.65
C LEU A 110 -6.56 -8.99 -5.12
N PHE A 111 -7.81 -9.06 -4.67
CA PHE A 111 -8.14 -9.03 -3.24
C PHE A 111 -7.48 -10.19 -2.48
N ASN A 112 -6.71 -9.85 -1.45
CA ASN A 112 -5.93 -10.80 -0.64
C ASN A 112 -4.95 -11.68 -1.46
N ARG A 113 -4.60 -11.27 -2.66
CA ARG A 113 -3.71 -12.04 -3.55
C ARG A 113 -2.43 -11.27 -3.84
N THR A 114 -1.39 -12.03 -4.16
CA THR A 114 -0.17 -11.56 -4.81
C THR A 114 -0.12 -12.24 -6.17
N VAL A 115 -0.02 -11.47 -7.25
CA VAL A 115 -0.16 -11.98 -8.61
C VAL A 115 1.04 -11.56 -9.43
N GLY A 116 1.71 -12.51 -10.07
CA GLY A 116 2.79 -12.23 -11.01
C GLY A 116 2.29 -11.39 -12.19
N ILE A 117 3.05 -10.39 -12.62
CA ILE A 117 2.63 -9.56 -13.76
C ILE A 117 2.46 -10.42 -15.03
N ASN A 118 3.23 -11.48 -15.18
CA ASN A 118 3.11 -12.40 -16.31
C ASN A 118 1.79 -13.19 -16.31
N ASP A 119 1.14 -13.33 -15.17
CA ASP A 119 -0.14 -14.03 -15.01
C ASP A 119 -1.34 -13.12 -15.27
N ILE A 120 -1.12 -11.81 -15.38
CA ILE A 120 -2.14 -10.83 -15.75
C ILE A 120 -2.25 -10.79 -17.28
N ASP A 121 -3.46 -10.88 -17.82
CA ASP A 121 -3.69 -10.78 -19.28
C ASP A 121 -3.62 -9.32 -19.77
N ASP A 122 -2.41 -8.75 -19.72
CA ASP A 122 -2.12 -7.38 -20.10
C ASP A 122 -0.71 -7.26 -20.69
N MET A 123 -0.60 -7.31 -22.02
CA MET A 123 0.68 -7.27 -22.72
C MET A 123 1.48 -5.99 -22.43
N GLU A 124 0.82 -4.83 -22.38
CA GLU A 124 1.49 -3.56 -22.10
C GLU A 124 2.10 -3.53 -20.69
N MET A 125 1.41 -4.14 -19.73
CA MET A 125 1.91 -4.28 -18.35
C MET A 125 3.10 -5.23 -18.29
N LYS A 126 3.08 -6.34 -19.06
CA LYS A 126 4.21 -7.27 -19.17
C LYS A 126 5.43 -6.61 -19.79
N GLU A 127 5.25 -5.86 -20.89
CA GLU A 127 6.34 -5.11 -21.53
C GLU A 127 6.92 -4.04 -20.60
N MET A 128 6.06 -3.31 -19.88
CA MET A 128 6.50 -2.34 -18.88
C MET A 128 7.34 -3.02 -17.80
N ALA A 129 6.88 -4.14 -17.26
CA ALA A 129 7.61 -4.88 -16.23
C ALA A 129 9.00 -5.34 -16.71
N GLN A 130 9.12 -5.81 -17.95
CA GLN A 130 10.41 -6.14 -18.54
C GLN A 130 11.32 -4.90 -18.62
N ARG A 131 10.82 -3.78 -19.13
CA ARG A 131 11.60 -2.53 -19.22
C ARG A 131 12.07 -2.04 -17.85
N VAL A 132 11.23 -2.12 -16.82
CA VAL A 132 11.58 -1.75 -15.45
C VAL A 132 12.65 -2.69 -14.87
N CYS A 133 12.44 -4.02 -14.98
CA CYS A 133 13.36 -4.99 -14.38
C CYS A 133 14.73 -5.05 -15.04
N TYR A 134 14.85 -4.68 -16.32
CA TYR A 134 16.11 -4.73 -17.08
C TYR A 134 16.69 -3.35 -17.38
N ALA A 135 16.14 -2.29 -16.80
CA ALA A 135 16.69 -0.94 -16.93
C ALA A 135 18.10 -0.85 -16.32
N PRO A 136 19.00 -0.03 -16.86
CA PRO A 136 20.38 0.07 -16.38
C PRO A 136 20.49 0.62 -14.95
N ASP A 137 19.57 1.47 -14.53
CA ASP A 137 19.54 2.08 -13.21
C ASP A 137 18.11 2.36 -12.74
N ILE A 138 17.96 2.77 -11.49
CA ILE A 138 16.65 3.04 -10.88
C ILE A 138 15.92 4.20 -11.57
N LYS A 139 16.61 5.20 -12.08
CA LYS A 139 16.00 6.35 -12.78
C LYS A 139 15.37 5.90 -14.10
N ALA A 140 16.06 5.06 -14.85
CA ALA A 140 15.54 4.46 -16.07
C ALA A 140 14.34 3.53 -15.80
N SER A 141 14.35 2.80 -14.66
CA SER A 141 13.20 2.00 -14.21
C SER A 141 11.98 2.86 -13.93
N ILE A 142 12.16 3.94 -13.16
CA ILE A 142 11.09 4.88 -12.84
C ILE A 142 10.54 5.51 -14.13
N PHE A 143 11.40 5.96 -15.02
CA PHE A 143 11.00 6.52 -16.30
C PHE A 143 10.18 5.54 -17.15
N ALA A 144 10.60 4.28 -17.21
CA ALA A 144 9.87 3.23 -17.93
C ALA A 144 8.47 3.00 -17.34
N PHE A 145 8.36 3.03 -16.01
CA PHE A 145 7.08 2.90 -15.31
C PHE A 145 6.18 4.14 -15.52
N GLU A 146 6.72 5.35 -15.38
CA GLU A 146 5.97 6.60 -15.56
C GLU A 146 5.39 6.72 -16.96
N ASN A 147 6.14 6.37 -17.99
CA ASN A 147 5.64 6.31 -19.37
C ASN A 147 4.46 5.34 -19.54
N PHE A 148 4.46 4.22 -18.82
CA PHE A 148 3.30 3.31 -18.80
C PHE A 148 2.10 3.96 -18.14
N VAL A 149 2.29 4.60 -16.98
CA VAL A 149 1.21 5.29 -16.25
C VAL A 149 0.59 6.39 -17.13
N GLU A 150 1.39 7.24 -17.75
CA GLU A 150 0.91 8.32 -18.64
C GLU A 150 0.06 7.78 -19.79
N ARG A 151 0.52 6.72 -20.46
CA ARG A 151 -0.27 6.09 -21.54
C ARG A 151 -1.60 5.52 -21.05
N ARG A 152 -1.62 4.88 -19.87
CA ARG A 152 -2.84 4.37 -19.27
C ARG A 152 -3.83 5.48 -18.91
N LEU A 153 -3.32 6.54 -18.31
CA LEU A 153 -4.14 7.69 -17.92
C LEU A 153 -4.73 8.43 -19.13
N ALA A 154 -4.03 8.46 -20.27
CA ALA A 154 -4.54 9.10 -21.49
C ALA A 154 -5.83 8.45 -22.03
N VAL A 155 -6.10 7.20 -21.68
CA VAL A 155 -7.30 6.45 -22.14
C VAL A 155 -8.19 5.98 -20.98
N ALA A 156 -7.90 6.37 -19.75
CA ALA A 156 -8.63 5.95 -18.56
C ALA A 156 -10.00 6.65 -18.45
N ASP A 157 -10.96 5.94 -17.86
CA ASP A 157 -12.27 6.50 -17.52
C ASP A 157 -12.24 7.11 -16.11
N PHE A 158 -12.34 8.43 -16.03
CA PHE A 158 -12.34 9.18 -14.77
C PHE A 158 -13.75 9.45 -14.22
N TYR A 159 -14.80 8.99 -14.88
CA TYR A 159 -16.18 9.39 -14.55
C TYR A 159 -16.54 9.18 -13.07
N HIS A 160 -16.12 8.07 -12.49
CA HIS A 160 -16.44 7.75 -11.09
C HIS A 160 -15.40 8.26 -10.08
N ILE A 161 -14.25 8.75 -10.51
CA ILE A 161 -13.15 9.12 -9.60
C ILE A 161 -13.52 10.23 -8.62
N PRO A 162 -14.22 11.34 -9.00
CA PRO A 162 -14.62 12.38 -8.05
C PRO A 162 -15.55 11.83 -6.94
N HIS A 163 -16.50 10.98 -7.29
CA HIS A 163 -17.42 10.34 -6.36
C HIS A 163 -16.67 9.42 -5.39
N LEU A 164 -15.77 8.60 -5.92
CA LEU A 164 -14.93 7.69 -5.15
C LEU A 164 -13.99 8.45 -4.21
N ALA A 165 -13.36 9.52 -4.67
CA ALA A 165 -12.50 10.38 -3.86
C ALA A 165 -13.27 11.01 -2.68
N SER A 166 -14.53 11.44 -2.90
CA SER A 166 -15.40 11.97 -1.85
C SER A 166 -15.73 10.90 -0.80
N ALA A 167 -16.04 9.66 -1.24
CA ALA A 167 -16.30 8.54 -0.36
C ALA A 167 -15.05 8.17 0.48
N ILE A 168 -13.89 8.02 -0.16
CA ILE A 168 -12.61 7.73 0.49
C ILE A 168 -12.30 8.80 1.54
N ARG A 169 -12.42 10.08 1.17
CA ARG A 169 -12.17 11.20 2.06
C ARG A 169 -13.09 11.16 3.28
N SER A 170 -14.39 10.92 3.10
CA SER A 170 -15.36 10.86 4.20
C SER A 170 -15.03 9.75 5.21
N ILE A 171 -14.60 8.58 4.72
CA ILE A 171 -14.17 7.45 5.57
C ILE A 171 -12.88 7.80 6.34
N TYR A 172 -11.89 8.43 5.71
CA TYR A 172 -10.66 8.82 6.40
C TYR A 172 -10.92 9.91 7.46
N MET A 173 -11.79 10.89 7.15
CA MET A 173 -12.14 11.97 8.10
C MET A 173 -12.89 11.41 9.30
N ASN A 174 -13.81 10.50 9.09
CA ASN A 174 -14.60 9.86 10.13
C ASN A 174 -14.70 8.33 9.88
N PRO A 175 -13.75 7.53 10.40
CA PRO A 175 -13.80 6.07 10.22
C PRO A 175 -14.97 5.37 10.92
N SER A 176 -15.83 6.10 11.62
CA SER A 176 -17.08 5.58 12.21
C SER A 176 -18.33 6.04 11.46
N ILE A 177 -18.17 6.66 10.29
CA ILE A 177 -19.27 7.11 9.45
C ILE A 177 -20.13 5.92 8.97
N ARG A 178 -21.44 6.11 8.94
CA ARG A 178 -22.34 5.07 8.41
C ARG A 178 -22.21 4.98 6.88
N MET A 179 -22.28 3.78 6.33
CA MET A 179 -22.13 3.55 4.90
C MET A 179 -23.17 4.29 4.06
N ARG A 180 -24.39 4.47 4.59
CA ARG A 180 -25.40 5.30 3.97
C ARG A 180 -24.93 6.76 3.82
N ASP A 181 -24.37 7.34 4.87
CA ASP A 181 -23.87 8.73 4.82
C ASP A 181 -22.68 8.86 3.84
N VAL A 182 -21.83 7.82 3.73
CA VAL A 182 -20.76 7.75 2.72
C VAL A 182 -21.34 7.77 1.29
N SER A 183 -22.39 6.98 1.03
CA SER A 183 -23.01 6.94 -0.28
C SER A 183 -23.71 8.25 -0.63
N ASP A 184 -24.38 8.89 0.34
CA ASP A 184 -25.00 10.20 0.16
C ASP A 184 -23.95 11.29 -0.17
N ILE A 185 -22.82 11.35 0.56
CA ILE A 185 -21.70 12.25 0.30
C ILE A 185 -21.09 12.02 -1.09
N ALA A 186 -20.99 10.76 -1.51
CA ALA A 186 -20.47 10.38 -2.81
C ALA A 186 -21.48 10.59 -3.95
N CYS A 187 -22.72 10.99 -3.67
CA CYS A 187 -23.81 11.05 -4.64
C CYS A 187 -24.03 9.74 -5.40
N LEU A 188 -23.94 8.61 -4.70
CA LEU A 188 -24.11 7.26 -5.22
C LEU A 188 -25.13 6.49 -4.39
N SER A 189 -25.81 5.52 -4.99
CA SER A 189 -26.50 4.51 -4.19
C SER A 189 -25.49 3.58 -3.51
N GLU A 190 -25.86 2.95 -2.39
CA GLU A 190 -24.99 1.99 -1.69
C GLU A 190 -24.53 0.85 -2.63
N ARG A 191 -25.37 0.40 -3.53
CA ARG A 191 -25.04 -0.63 -4.52
C ARG A 191 -23.99 -0.14 -5.53
N GLN A 192 -24.12 1.11 -6.00
CA GLN A 192 -23.13 1.71 -6.90
C GLN A 192 -21.79 1.90 -6.18
N LEU A 193 -21.83 2.40 -4.93
CA LEU A 193 -20.64 2.57 -4.10
C LEU A 193 -19.87 1.25 -3.95
N LEU A 194 -20.56 0.15 -3.58
CA LEU A 194 -19.95 -1.18 -3.48
C LEU A 194 -19.30 -1.60 -4.79
N ARG A 195 -20.02 -1.52 -5.91
CA ARG A 195 -19.51 -1.92 -7.23
C ARG A 195 -18.24 -1.14 -7.62
N ILE A 196 -18.23 0.19 -7.38
CA ILE A 196 -17.10 1.04 -7.73
C ILE A 196 -15.91 0.75 -6.81
N PHE A 197 -16.14 0.53 -5.52
CA PHE A 197 -15.09 0.12 -4.59
C PHE A 197 -14.46 -1.22 -5.00
N ASP A 198 -15.27 -2.23 -5.31
CA ASP A 198 -14.80 -3.54 -5.74
C ASP A 198 -13.97 -3.45 -7.05
N SER A 199 -14.48 -2.73 -8.05
CA SER A 199 -13.81 -2.63 -9.36
C SER A 199 -12.56 -1.76 -9.33
N THR A 200 -12.53 -0.69 -8.53
CA THR A 200 -11.48 0.35 -8.59
C THR A 200 -10.48 0.24 -7.46
N ILE A 201 -10.92 -0.16 -6.25
CA ILE A 201 -10.05 -0.27 -5.06
C ILE A 201 -9.70 -1.73 -4.76
N GLY A 202 -10.63 -2.66 -5.03
CA GLY A 202 -10.49 -4.07 -4.67
C GLY A 202 -10.81 -4.40 -3.21
N LEU A 203 -11.55 -3.51 -2.55
CA LEU A 203 -12.05 -3.67 -1.18
C LEU A 203 -13.50 -3.17 -1.12
N SER A 204 -14.31 -3.76 -0.27
CA SER A 204 -15.59 -3.13 0.08
C SER A 204 -15.36 -1.85 0.92
N PRO A 205 -16.29 -0.88 0.92
CA PRO A 205 -16.20 0.31 1.76
C PRO A 205 -16.00 -0.02 3.25
N LYS A 206 -16.58 -1.13 3.72
CA LYS A 206 -16.42 -1.59 5.11
C LYS A 206 -15.04 -2.14 5.42
N GLN A 207 -14.43 -2.86 4.48
CA GLN A 207 -13.03 -3.31 4.62
C GLN A 207 -12.09 -2.12 4.58
N PHE A 208 -12.35 -1.15 3.72
CA PHE A 208 -11.57 0.09 3.63
C PHE A 208 -11.67 0.93 4.93
N GLU A 209 -12.86 1.04 5.54
CA GLU A 209 -13.06 1.65 6.85
C GLU A 209 -12.17 1.02 7.93
N ARG A 210 -12.09 -0.32 7.97
CA ARG A 210 -11.22 -1.03 8.92
C ARG A 210 -9.74 -0.67 8.72
N ILE A 211 -9.28 -0.58 7.48
CA ILE A 211 -7.91 -0.15 7.16
C ILE A 211 -7.70 1.33 7.55
N ALA A 212 -8.69 2.20 7.32
CA ALA A 212 -8.62 3.60 7.76
C ALA A 212 -8.49 3.74 9.28
N LYS A 213 -9.22 2.92 10.05
CA LYS A 213 -9.07 2.85 11.52
C LYS A 213 -7.68 2.37 11.94
N LEU A 214 -7.14 1.35 11.29
CA LEU A 214 -5.79 0.85 11.53
C LEU A 214 -4.75 1.95 11.28
N LYS A 215 -4.81 2.63 10.14
CA LYS A 215 -3.91 3.75 9.82
C LYS A 215 -3.99 4.88 10.84
N ARG A 216 -5.20 5.22 11.26
CA ARG A 216 -5.41 6.22 12.30
C ARG A 216 -4.82 5.77 13.64
N MET A 217 -4.95 4.49 13.98
CA MET A 217 -4.32 3.91 15.17
C MET A 217 -2.79 3.99 15.10
N PHE A 218 -2.17 3.66 13.97
CA PHE A 218 -0.73 3.83 13.77
C PHE A 218 -0.29 5.29 13.97
N TYR A 219 -1.04 6.23 13.38
CA TYR A 219 -0.75 7.64 13.57
C TYR A 219 -0.80 8.07 15.05
N ILE A 220 -1.81 7.63 15.79
CA ILE A 220 -1.96 7.94 17.21
C ILE A 220 -0.83 7.30 18.02
N LEU A 221 -0.53 6.02 17.78
CA LEU A 221 0.54 5.29 18.47
C LEU A 221 1.93 5.94 18.26
N THR A 222 2.20 6.46 17.08
CA THR A 222 3.50 7.07 16.77
C THR A 222 3.63 8.50 17.32
N ASN A 223 2.53 9.25 17.43
CA ASN A 223 2.57 10.67 17.79
C ASN A 223 2.10 10.99 19.22
N ASN A 224 1.38 10.09 19.89
CA ASN A 224 0.73 10.34 21.18
C ASN A 224 0.95 9.19 22.17
N ARG A 225 2.18 8.72 22.33
CA ARG A 225 2.55 7.52 23.10
C ARG A 225 2.13 7.54 24.58
N GLU A 226 1.94 8.72 25.17
CA GLU A 226 1.57 8.88 26.58
C GLU A 226 0.08 8.66 26.90
N GLN A 227 -0.74 8.50 25.86
CA GLN A 227 -2.19 8.29 26.06
C GLN A 227 -2.50 6.82 26.41
N SER A 228 -3.59 6.62 27.17
CA SER A 228 -4.08 5.26 27.41
C SER A 228 -4.62 4.61 26.13
N LEU A 229 -4.43 3.30 25.98
CA LEU A 229 -4.95 2.55 24.83
C LEU A 229 -6.46 2.66 24.67
N VAL A 230 -7.23 2.84 25.77
CA VAL A 230 -8.67 3.09 25.72
C VAL A 230 -8.97 4.37 24.94
N ARG A 231 -8.27 5.47 25.27
CA ARG A 231 -8.47 6.77 24.62
C ARG A 231 -8.04 6.71 23.14
N MET A 232 -6.90 6.05 22.85
CA MET A 232 -6.42 5.84 21.49
C MET A 232 -7.43 5.06 20.64
N ALA A 233 -8.02 4.00 21.19
CA ALA A 233 -9.02 3.18 20.51
C ALA A 233 -10.24 4.02 20.07
N ILE A 234 -10.80 4.81 20.97
CA ILE A 234 -11.94 5.68 20.68
C ILE A 234 -11.56 6.74 19.62
N GLN A 235 -10.40 7.38 19.77
CA GLN A 235 -9.91 8.36 18.79
C GLN A 235 -9.68 7.76 17.41
N ALA A 236 -9.25 6.50 17.33
CA ALA A 236 -9.07 5.78 16.07
C ALA A 236 -10.40 5.32 15.45
N GLY A 237 -11.52 5.43 16.17
CA GLY A 237 -12.86 5.08 15.70
C GLY A 237 -13.29 3.64 16.01
N TYR A 238 -12.62 2.98 16.97
CA TYR A 238 -13.07 1.69 17.49
C TYR A 238 -14.11 1.87 18.58
N TYR A 239 -14.95 0.87 18.78
CA TYR A 239 -15.99 0.90 19.81
C TYR A 239 -15.39 0.91 21.21
N ASP A 240 -14.40 0.06 21.46
CA ASP A 240 -13.67 -0.05 22.72
C ASP A 240 -12.23 -0.58 22.47
N GLN A 241 -11.45 -0.69 23.55
CA GLN A 241 -10.09 -1.22 23.50
C GLN A 241 -10.04 -2.71 23.09
N ALA A 242 -11.00 -3.52 23.53
CA ALA A 242 -11.01 -4.95 23.22
C ALA A 242 -11.24 -5.19 21.71
N HIS A 243 -12.20 -4.46 21.12
CA HIS A 243 -12.43 -4.45 19.68
C HIS A 243 -11.20 -3.96 18.92
N MET A 244 -10.58 -2.88 19.37
CA MET A 244 -9.33 -2.37 18.76
C MET A 244 -8.21 -3.41 18.82
N ASN A 245 -7.95 -4.02 19.97
CA ASN A 245 -6.91 -5.04 20.13
C ASN A 245 -7.14 -6.23 19.18
N HIS A 246 -8.38 -6.71 19.06
CA HIS A 246 -8.72 -7.82 18.18
C HIS A 246 -8.47 -7.48 16.71
N GLU A 247 -8.97 -6.32 16.26
CA GLU A 247 -8.79 -5.87 14.86
C GLU A 247 -7.31 -5.57 14.54
N PHE A 248 -6.61 -4.92 15.47
CA PHE A 248 -5.20 -4.60 15.32
C PHE A 248 -4.35 -5.88 15.20
N MET A 249 -4.55 -6.86 16.10
CA MET A 249 -3.87 -8.15 16.06
C MET A 249 -4.13 -8.89 14.76
N LYS A 250 -5.39 -8.90 14.29
CA LYS A 250 -5.77 -9.55 13.03
C LYS A 250 -5.09 -8.94 11.80
N MET A 251 -4.86 -7.63 11.81
CA MET A 251 -4.33 -6.90 10.66
C MET A 251 -2.80 -6.71 10.70
N THR A 252 -2.16 -6.95 11.87
CA THR A 252 -0.72 -6.70 12.04
C THR A 252 0.05 -7.92 12.56
N SER A 253 -0.63 -8.93 13.11
CA SER A 253 -0.08 -10.04 13.90
C SER A 253 0.56 -9.63 15.24
N PHE A 254 0.45 -8.36 15.62
CA PHE A 254 1.02 -7.82 16.87
C PHE A 254 -0.07 -7.22 17.76
N SER A 255 0.16 -7.25 19.07
CA SER A 255 -0.60 -6.38 19.97
C SER A 255 -0.15 -4.92 19.81
N PRO A 256 -0.97 -3.91 20.12
CA PRO A 256 -0.55 -2.51 20.07
C PRO A 256 0.70 -2.23 20.91
N ASN A 257 0.84 -2.86 22.09
CA ASN A 257 2.02 -2.70 22.94
C ASN A 257 3.27 -3.36 22.32
N THR A 258 3.14 -4.59 21.81
CA THR A 258 4.24 -5.27 21.10
C THR A 258 4.67 -4.46 19.88
N PHE A 259 3.72 -3.91 19.16
CA PHE A 259 3.97 -3.06 18.01
C PHE A 259 4.78 -1.81 18.39
N LEU A 260 4.39 -1.11 19.47
CA LEU A 260 5.13 0.05 19.99
C LEU A 260 6.58 -0.29 20.38
N ASN A 261 6.76 -1.41 21.10
CA ASN A 261 8.09 -1.87 21.50
C ASN A 261 8.95 -2.22 20.26
N ASN A 262 8.34 -2.79 19.25
CA ASN A 262 9.03 -3.12 18.00
C ASN A 262 9.42 -1.85 17.21
N LEU A 263 8.61 -0.78 17.23
CA LEU A 263 8.97 0.49 16.60
C LEU A 263 10.25 1.10 17.17
N ASP A 264 10.53 0.87 18.45
CA ASP A 264 11.75 1.38 19.11
C ASP A 264 12.99 0.50 18.81
N ASN A 265 12.78 -0.75 18.41
CA ASN A 265 13.82 -1.76 18.18
C ASN A 265 14.03 -2.10 16.70
N HIS A 266 13.11 -1.73 15.82
CA HIS A 266 13.19 -2.03 14.39
C HIS A 266 13.78 -0.89 13.58
N GLU A 267 14.58 -1.29 12.60
CA GLU A 267 15.26 -0.45 11.65
C GLU A 267 14.32 0.58 11.00
N GLN A 268 14.90 1.68 10.60
CA GLN A 268 14.33 2.87 9.93
C GLN A 268 13.25 2.55 8.86
N LEU A 269 13.36 1.40 8.20
CA LEU A 269 12.49 0.89 7.14
C LEU A 269 11.01 0.76 7.55
N TYR A 270 10.75 0.11 8.69
CA TYR A 270 9.39 -0.13 9.15
C TYR A 270 8.70 1.15 9.62
N VAL A 271 9.47 2.02 10.27
CA VAL A 271 9.02 3.36 10.70
C VAL A 271 8.70 4.23 9.48
N GLU A 272 9.54 4.20 8.44
CA GLU A 272 9.30 4.94 7.20
C GLU A 272 8.11 4.38 6.40
N TYR A 273 7.96 3.06 6.33
CA TYR A 273 6.76 2.42 5.77
C TYR A 273 5.48 2.92 6.45
N LEU A 274 5.47 2.96 7.78
CA LEU A 274 4.32 3.46 8.54
C LEU A 274 4.09 4.95 8.34
N LYS A 275 5.13 5.77 8.42
CA LYS A 275 5.04 7.22 8.16
C LYS A 275 4.49 7.50 6.78
N THR A 276 4.95 6.78 5.78
CA THR A 276 4.53 6.94 4.39
C THR A 276 3.08 6.47 4.20
N SER A 277 2.71 5.34 4.76
CA SER A 277 1.32 4.84 4.76
C SER A 277 0.35 5.81 5.46
N ILE A 278 0.81 6.47 6.54
CA ILE A 278 0.06 7.51 7.26
C ILE A 278 -0.06 8.79 6.41
N ASN A 279 1.01 9.21 5.73
CA ASN A 279 1.04 10.42 4.91
C ASN A 279 0.16 10.32 3.67
N ILE A 280 0.01 9.13 3.07
CA ILE A 280 -0.97 8.88 2.01
C ILE A 280 -2.37 9.22 2.51
N GLY A 281 -2.74 8.77 3.71
CA GLY A 281 -4.01 9.14 4.34
C GLY A 281 -4.15 10.67 4.52
N LYS A 282 -3.13 11.36 4.99
CA LYS A 282 -3.14 12.82 5.15
C LYS A 282 -3.30 13.57 3.84
N ARG A 283 -2.64 13.19 2.76
CA ARG A 283 -2.79 13.82 1.45
C ARG A 283 -4.23 13.74 0.93
N LEU A 284 -4.86 12.58 1.04
CA LEU A 284 -6.27 12.38 0.68
C LEU A 284 -7.22 13.18 1.57
N ILE A 285 -6.85 13.40 2.86
CA ILE A 285 -7.67 14.10 3.85
C ILE A 285 -7.56 15.62 3.70
N LEU A 286 -6.34 16.16 3.54
CA LEU A 286 -6.08 17.59 3.68
C LEU A 286 -6.02 18.35 2.35
N GLY A 287 -5.88 17.65 1.22
CA GLY A 287 -5.73 18.29 -0.09
C GLY A 287 -4.48 19.18 -0.17
N GLU A 288 -3.51 18.99 0.73
CA GLU A 288 -2.34 19.85 0.83
C GLU A 288 -1.31 19.53 -0.25
N LYS A 289 -1.09 20.53 -1.10
CA LYS A 289 0.06 20.63 -2.00
C LYS A 289 1.30 21.06 -1.21
N GLU A 290 1.81 20.25 -0.31
CA GLU A 290 3.11 20.52 0.32
C GLU A 290 4.09 19.37 0.09
N TYR A 291 4.79 19.46 -1.03
CA TYR A 291 6.17 19.00 -1.15
C TYR A 291 7.04 20.25 -1.28
N LYS A 292 7.37 20.84 -0.15
CA LYS A 292 8.56 21.71 -0.01
C LYS A 292 9.14 21.48 1.37
N LYS A 293 10.09 20.58 1.46
CA LYS A 293 11.43 20.71 2.05
C LYS A 293 12.03 19.33 2.22
#